data_df2938d4e9e66ddc4a52ba752d428afa
#
_entry.id   df2938d4e9e66ddc4a52ba752d428afa
#
_cell.length_a   1.000
_cell.length_b   1.000
_cell.length_c   1.000
_cell.angle_alpha   90.00
_cell.angle_beta   90.00
_cell.angle_gamma   90.00
#
_symmetry.space_group_name_H-M   'P 1'
#
loop_
_entity.id
_entity.type
_entity.pdbx_description
1 polymer ?
#
loop_
_entity_poly.entity_id
_entity_poly.type
_entity_poly.pdbx_seq_one_letter_code
_entity_poly.pdbx_strand_id
1 'polypeptide(L)'
;MTGVTIRAFEMSDWEDVAALFNAPKCRWGTMQMPYQSRDEIKRKLENPSTGLHRLVAVLNPPEKVVGMISVHAFQGRRSHVGSLGIFVHDDYQNQGIGSQLMQAVIDLAFNWLNLKRLELTVYTDNKNAIHLYEKYGFEIEGTMQKYAFRDGAYISAHTMARLKID
;
A
#
# COMPACT_ATOMS: atom_id res chain seq x y z
N MET A 1 5.37 24.72 8.93
CA MET A 1 4.50 23.61 8.46
C MET A 1 5.35 22.46 7.98
N THR A 2 5.09 21.27 8.48
CA THR A 2 5.69 20.06 7.96
C THR A 2 5.05 19.73 6.61
N GLY A 3 5.82 19.82 5.52
CA GLY A 3 5.36 19.41 4.20
C GLY A 3 5.53 17.90 4.01
N VAL A 4 4.66 17.29 3.20
CA VAL A 4 4.80 15.90 2.77
C VAL A 4 5.19 15.88 1.29
N THR A 5 6.25 15.14 0.97
CA THR A 5 6.71 14.93 -0.40
C THR A 5 6.58 13.46 -0.77
N ILE A 6 6.11 13.18 -1.98
CA ILE A 6 6.04 11.81 -2.51
C ILE A 6 7.23 11.63 -3.46
N ARG A 7 8.00 10.57 -3.23
CA ARG A 7 9.14 10.19 -4.09
C ARG A 7 9.31 8.67 -4.15
N ALA A 8 10.20 8.21 -5.02
CA ALA A 8 10.55 6.81 -5.08
C ALA A 8 11.19 6.34 -3.77
N PHE A 9 10.93 5.08 -3.41
CA PHE A 9 11.61 4.41 -2.31
C PHE A 9 13.11 4.26 -2.63
N GLU A 10 13.94 4.52 -1.64
CA GLU A 10 15.37 4.26 -1.68
C GLU A 10 15.75 3.32 -0.53
N MET A 11 16.81 2.52 -0.70
CA MET A 11 17.20 1.57 0.35
C MET A 11 17.54 2.25 1.67
N SER A 12 18.01 3.51 1.64
CA SER A 12 18.24 4.30 2.86
C SER A 12 16.96 4.54 3.69
N ASP A 13 15.78 4.31 3.12
CA ASP A 13 14.49 4.44 3.80
C ASP A 13 14.11 3.20 4.64
N TRP A 14 14.89 2.14 4.59
CA TRP A 14 14.47 0.83 5.10
C TRP A 14 14.14 0.83 6.60
N GLU A 15 14.83 1.63 7.41
CA GLU A 15 14.57 1.69 8.85
C GLU A 15 13.21 2.29 9.16
N ASP A 16 12.86 3.37 8.47
CA ASP A 16 11.54 3.98 8.60
C ASP A 16 10.44 3.04 8.10
N VAL A 17 10.67 2.33 6.98
CA VAL A 17 9.72 1.35 6.46
C VAL A 17 9.56 0.16 7.41
N ALA A 18 10.65 -0.30 8.04
CA ALA A 18 10.57 -1.32 9.07
C ALA A 18 9.69 -0.88 10.26
N ALA A 19 9.78 0.39 10.65
CA ALA A 19 8.92 0.97 11.68
C ALA A 19 7.45 0.98 11.24
N LEU A 20 7.15 1.27 9.95
CA LEU A 20 5.81 1.16 9.40
C LEU A 20 5.24 -0.26 9.55
N PHE A 21 6.00 -1.26 9.15
CA PHE A 21 5.57 -2.66 9.16
C PHE A 21 5.32 -3.19 10.57
N ASN A 22 6.03 -2.65 11.57
CA ASN A 22 5.87 -3.05 12.96
C ASN A 22 4.87 -2.18 13.75
N ALA A 23 4.34 -1.12 13.14
CA ALA A 23 3.33 -0.28 13.79
C ALA A 23 2.01 -1.05 13.95
N PRO A 24 1.40 -1.08 15.16
CA PRO A 24 0.24 -1.94 15.45
C PRO A 24 -0.96 -1.76 14.51
N LYS A 25 -1.35 -0.53 14.20
CA LYS A 25 -2.50 -0.28 13.31
C LYS A 25 -2.17 -0.63 11.86
N CYS A 26 -0.95 -0.35 11.42
CA CYS A 26 -0.46 -0.71 10.10
C CYS A 26 -0.45 -2.23 9.92
N ARG A 27 0.07 -2.95 10.91
CA ARG A 27 0.06 -4.42 10.93
C ARG A 27 -1.35 -4.98 10.92
N TRP A 28 -2.27 -4.38 11.69
CA TRP A 28 -3.66 -4.83 11.79
C TRP A 28 -4.38 -4.78 10.44
N GLY A 29 -4.12 -3.75 9.64
CA GLY A 29 -4.75 -3.54 8.33
C GLY A 29 -4.05 -4.21 7.15
N THR A 30 -2.98 -4.97 7.39
CA THR A 30 -2.15 -5.58 6.34
C THR A 30 -1.87 -7.05 6.63
N MET A 31 -1.09 -7.70 5.78
CA MET A 31 -0.64 -9.09 5.98
C MET A 31 0.65 -9.18 6.81
N GLN A 32 1.10 -8.09 7.42
CA GLN A 32 2.32 -8.10 8.21
C GLN A 32 2.16 -8.92 9.49
N MET A 33 3.16 -9.74 9.81
CA MET A 33 3.19 -10.54 11.03
C MET A 33 3.77 -9.75 12.20
N PRO A 34 3.35 -10.02 13.45
CA PRO A 34 4.03 -9.47 14.61
C PRO A 34 5.44 -10.05 14.76
N TYR A 35 6.30 -9.33 15.46
CA TYR A 35 7.67 -9.78 15.81
C TYR A 35 8.57 -10.07 14.61
N GLN A 36 8.41 -9.34 13.51
CA GLN A 36 9.34 -9.42 12.40
C GLN A 36 10.66 -8.74 12.78
N SER A 37 11.79 -9.40 12.52
CA SER A 37 13.09 -8.79 12.74
C SER A 37 13.36 -7.69 11.70
N ARG A 38 14.18 -6.72 12.09
CA ARG A 38 14.58 -5.65 11.15
C ARG A 38 15.35 -6.22 9.96
N ASP A 39 16.18 -7.23 10.18
CA ASP A 39 16.94 -7.89 9.11
C ASP A 39 16.04 -8.61 8.11
N GLU A 40 14.96 -9.26 8.55
CA GLU A 40 13.97 -9.86 7.66
C GLU A 40 13.31 -8.82 6.77
N ILE A 41 12.89 -7.71 7.35
CA ILE A 41 12.26 -6.62 6.61
C ILE A 41 13.25 -6.03 5.61
N LYS A 42 14.47 -5.76 6.03
CA LYS A 42 15.53 -5.24 5.16
C LYS A 42 15.77 -6.14 3.94
N ARG A 43 15.89 -7.45 4.17
CA ARG A 43 16.08 -8.43 3.08
C ARG A 43 14.93 -8.44 2.09
N LYS A 44 13.69 -8.33 2.56
CA LYS A 44 12.52 -8.24 1.69
C LYS A 44 12.56 -6.99 0.81
N LEU A 45 13.02 -5.87 1.38
CA LEU A 45 13.11 -4.59 0.66
C LEU A 45 14.26 -4.59 -0.35
N GLU A 46 15.36 -5.28 -0.08
CA GLU A 46 16.52 -5.42 -0.97
C GLU A 46 16.25 -6.27 -2.20
N ASN A 47 15.27 -7.17 -2.14
CA ASN A 47 14.97 -8.15 -3.19
C ASN A 47 13.54 -7.99 -3.74
N PRO A 48 13.25 -6.87 -4.43
CA PRO A 48 11.90 -6.65 -4.97
C PRO A 48 11.59 -7.61 -6.12
N SER A 49 10.32 -8.01 -6.21
CA SER A 49 9.82 -8.76 -7.36
C SER A 49 9.87 -7.91 -8.62
N THR A 50 10.02 -8.57 -9.78
CA THR A 50 9.95 -7.89 -11.08
C THR A 50 8.59 -7.18 -11.23
N GLY A 51 8.61 -5.93 -11.68
CA GLY A 51 7.40 -5.13 -11.87
C GLY A 51 6.91 -4.39 -10.63
N LEU A 52 7.63 -4.47 -9.52
CA LEU A 52 7.29 -3.75 -8.29
C LEU A 52 7.82 -2.32 -8.34
N HIS A 53 6.93 -1.35 -8.15
CA HIS A 53 7.24 0.07 -8.01
C HIS A 53 6.78 0.55 -6.64
N ARG A 54 7.64 1.25 -5.91
CA ARG A 54 7.37 1.72 -4.55
C ARG A 54 7.56 3.23 -4.46
N LEU A 55 6.57 3.90 -3.89
CA LEU A 55 6.63 5.33 -3.57
C LEU A 55 6.53 5.51 -2.06
N VAL A 56 7.22 6.49 -1.54
CA VAL A 56 7.18 6.84 -0.11
C VAL A 56 6.68 8.26 0.09
N ALA A 57 5.99 8.46 1.20
CA ALA A 57 5.60 9.76 1.70
C ALA A 57 6.60 10.20 2.76
N VAL A 58 7.25 11.32 2.54
CA VAL A 58 8.34 11.82 3.37
C VAL A 58 7.94 13.14 4.01
N LEU A 59 8.01 13.20 5.34
CA LEU A 59 7.92 14.47 6.08
C LEU A 59 9.24 15.23 5.98
N ASN A 60 9.17 16.55 5.97
CA ASN A 60 10.36 17.37 5.96
C ASN A 60 10.03 18.76 6.57
N PRO A 61 10.84 19.32 7.49
CA PRO A 61 11.81 18.69 8.39
C PRO A 61 11.16 18.06 9.64
N PRO A 62 11.80 17.09 10.31
CA PRO A 62 12.95 16.32 9.83
C PRO A 62 12.54 15.34 8.75
N GLU A 63 13.46 14.92 7.91
CA GLU A 63 13.18 13.90 6.89
C GLU A 63 12.86 12.58 7.55
N LYS A 64 11.63 12.09 7.29
CA LYS A 64 11.12 10.84 7.85
C LYS A 64 10.08 10.23 6.91
N VAL A 65 10.24 8.97 6.58
CA VAL A 65 9.23 8.24 5.81
C VAL A 65 8.08 7.86 6.74
N VAL A 66 6.87 8.28 6.37
CA VAL A 66 5.66 8.05 7.17
C VAL A 66 4.59 7.26 6.43
N GLY A 67 4.84 6.91 5.18
CA GLY A 67 3.94 6.07 4.39
C GLY A 67 4.65 5.50 3.18
N MET A 68 4.10 4.41 2.67
CA MET A 68 4.58 3.76 1.45
C MET A 68 3.38 3.20 0.68
N ILE A 69 3.42 3.34 -0.63
CA ILE A 69 2.48 2.66 -1.53
C ILE A 69 3.28 1.91 -2.59
N SER A 70 2.81 0.74 -2.96
CA SER A 70 3.41 -0.02 -4.05
C SER A 70 2.37 -0.37 -5.10
N VAL A 71 2.82 -0.48 -6.34
CA VAL A 71 2.09 -1.12 -7.43
C VAL A 71 2.98 -2.22 -8.00
N HIS A 72 2.43 -3.42 -8.04
CA HIS A 72 3.08 -4.58 -8.65
C HIS A 72 2.42 -4.83 -10.01
N ALA A 73 3.10 -4.46 -11.08
CA ALA A 73 2.66 -4.73 -12.45
C ALA A 73 2.89 -6.20 -12.78
N PHE A 74 1.83 -6.90 -13.14
CA PHE A 74 1.91 -8.31 -13.51
C PHE A 74 2.50 -8.48 -14.93
N GLN A 75 2.85 -9.70 -15.26
CA GLN A 75 3.43 -10.06 -16.56
C GLN A 75 2.52 -10.98 -17.34
N GLY A 76 2.87 -11.21 -18.62
CA GLY A 76 2.13 -12.10 -19.50
C GLY A 76 0.74 -11.57 -19.81
N ARG A 77 -0.24 -12.44 -19.77
CA ARG A 77 -1.63 -12.11 -20.12
C ARG A 77 -2.30 -11.11 -19.19
N ARG A 78 -1.70 -10.85 -18.04
CA ARG A 78 -2.16 -9.86 -17.06
C ARG A 78 -1.26 -8.63 -16.98
N SER A 79 -0.46 -8.37 -17.99
CA SER A 79 0.49 -7.24 -18.01
C SER A 79 -0.18 -5.86 -17.97
N HIS A 80 -1.49 -5.79 -18.19
CA HIS A 80 -2.31 -4.58 -18.05
C HIS A 80 -2.83 -4.35 -16.62
N VAL A 81 -2.49 -5.25 -15.68
CA VAL A 81 -3.01 -5.23 -14.30
C VAL A 81 -1.89 -4.92 -13.31
N GLY A 82 -2.20 -4.09 -12.33
CA GLY A 82 -1.33 -3.85 -11.19
C GLY A 82 -2.06 -4.08 -9.87
N SER A 83 -1.35 -4.65 -8.89
CA SER A 83 -1.85 -4.85 -7.54
C SER A 83 -1.28 -3.77 -6.61
N LEU A 84 -2.12 -3.15 -5.79
CA LEU A 84 -1.73 -2.08 -4.87
C LEU A 84 -1.57 -2.59 -3.44
N GLY A 85 -0.60 -2.01 -2.72
CA GLY A 85 -0.46 -2.13 -1.28
C GLY A 85 -0.10 -0.77 -0.70
N ILE A 86 -0.70 -0.39 0.44
CA ILE A 86 -0.46 0.90 1.08
C ILE A 86 -0.25 0.75 2.58
N PHE A 87 0.69 1.53 3.11
CA PHE A 87 1.02 1.60 4.53
C PHE A 87 1.15 3.07 4.92
N VAL A 88 0.47 3.50 6.00
CA VAL A 88 0.65 4.83 6.60
C VAL A 88 0.92 4.63 8.09
N HIS A 89 1.98 5.24 8.60
CA HIS A 89 2.36 5.13 10.01
C HIS A 89 1.21 5.53 10.92
N ASP A 90 1.04 4.79 12.01
CA ASP A 90 -0.09 4.95 12.94
C ASP A 90 -0.31 6.40 13.39
N ASP A 91 0.79 7.11 13.69
CA ASP A 91 0.74 8.49 14.19
C ASP A 91 0.39 9.52 13.11
N TYR A 92 0.37 9.12 11.85
CA TYR A 92 0.17 10.01 10.70
C TYR A 92 -1.05 9.65 9.87
N GLN A 93 -1.89 8.73 10.35
CA GLN A 93 -3.15 8.37 9.69
C GLN A 93 -4.17 9.52 9.78
N ASN A 94 -5.13 9.54 8.85
CA ASN A 94 -6.19 10.56 8.77
C ASN A 94 -5.68 12.00 8.59
N GLN A 95 -4.52 12.17 7.94
CA GLN A 95 -3.90 13.48 7.67
C GLN A 95 -3.69 13.72 6.17
N GLY A 96 -4.37 12.96 5.30
CA GLY A 96 -4.29 13.12 3.87
C GLY A 96 -3.09 12.44 3.19
N ILE A 97 -2.22 11.74 3.93
CA ILE A 97 -1.04 11.07 3.38
C ILE A 97 -1.43 9.93 2.46
N GLY A 98 -2.40 9.10 2.88
CA GLY A 98 -2.94 8.04 2.04
C GLY A 98 -3.49 8.55 0.72
N SER A 99 -4.18 9.68 0.74
CA SER A 99 -4.70 10.34 -0.47
C SER A 99 -3.58 10.79 -1.40
N GLN A 100 -2.52 11.38 -0.89
CA GLN A 100 -1.38 11.79 -1.71
C GLN A 100 -0.66 10.61 -2.35
N LEU A 101 -0.47 9.53 -1.58
CA LEU A 101 0.11 8.29 -2.10
C LEU A 101 -0.77 7.65 -3.18
N MET A 102 -2.08 7.60 -2.98
CA MET A 102 -3.03 7.07 -3.97
C MET A 102 -2.99 7.88 -5.27
N GLN A 103 -3.03 9.19 -5.16
CA GLN A 103 -2.94 10.08 -6.31
C GLN A 103 -1.68 9.79 -7.14
N ALA A 104 -0.54 9.73 -6.48
CA ALA A 104 0.75 9.52 -7.12
C ALA A 104 0.84 8.14 -7.80
N VAL A 105 0.39 7.07 -7.13
CA VAL A 105 0.49 5.72 -7.70
C VAL A 105 -0.50 5.52 -8.86
N ILE A 106 -1.68 6.12 -8.80
CA ILE A 106 -2.65 6.06 -9.90
C ILE A 106 -2.10 6.76 -11.14
N ASP A 107 -1.49 7.93 -10.97
CA ASP A 107 -0.84 8.64 -12.06
C ASP A 107 0.29 7.78 -12.67
N LEU A 108 1.17 7.24 -11.84
CA LEU A 108 2.25 6.36 -12.28
C LEU A 108 1.70 5.16 -13.06
N ALA A 109 0.69 4.49 -12.52
CA ALA A 109 0.12 3.27 -13.09
C ALA A 109 -0.54 3.53 -14.45
N PHE A 110 -1.38 4.54 -14.53
CA PHE A 110 -2.19 4.78 -15.74
C PHE A 110 -1.47 5.59 -16.81
N ASN A 111 -0.62 6.53 -16.43
CA ASN A 111 0.00 7.46 -17.38
C ASN A 111 1.44 7.08 -17.74
N TRP A 112 2.10 6.24 -16.97
CA TRP A 112 3.49 5.88 -17.19
C TRP A 112 3.73 4.37 -17.39
N LEU A 113 2.99 3.52 -16.67
CA LEU A 113 3.12 2.07 -16.76
C LEU A 113 2.13 1.43 -17.74
N ASN A 114 1.25 2.22 -18.33
CA ASN A 114 0.20 1.75 -19.26
C ASN A 114 -0.68 0.64 -18.67
N LEU A 115 -0.93 0.71 -17.36
CA LEU A 115 -1.88 -0.22 -16.73
C LEU A 115 -3.31 0.20 -17.04
N LYS A 116 -4.21 -0.77 -17.14
CA LYS A 116 -5.63 -0.56 -17.44
C LYS A 116 -6.53 -0.96 -16.27
N ARG A 117 -6.00 -1.73 -15.35
CA ARG A 117 -6.70 -2.24 -14.17
C ARG A 117 -5.78 -2.18 -12.96
N LEU A 118 -6.28 -1.58 -11.89
CA LEU A 118 -5.65 -1.64 -10.56
C LEU A 118 -6.56 -2.44 -9.63
N GLU A 119 -5.98 -3.39 -8.92
CA GLU A 119 -6.72 -4.22 -7.97
C GLU A 119 -6.04 -4.23 -6.61
N LEU A 120 -6.81 -4.47 -5.58
CA LEU A 120 -6.33 -4.59 -4.21
C LEU A 120 -7.25 -5.52 -3.41
N THR A 121 -6.74 -5.94 -2.26
CA THR A 121 -7.49 -6.69 -1.27
C THR A 121 -7.49 -5.90 0.04
N VAL A 122 -8.63 -5.80 0.70
CA VAL A 122 -8.78 -5.05 1.95
C VAL A 122 -9.68 -5.83 2.90
N TYR A 123 -9.30 -5.88 4.20
CA TYR A 123 -10.15 -6.53 5.21
C TYR A 123 -11.49 -5.81 5.32
N THR A 124 -12.57 -6.59 5.49
CA THR A 124 -13.95 -6.06 5.52
C THR A 124 -14.20 -5.07 6.65
N ASP A 125 -13.42 -5.13 7.72
CA ASP A 125 -13.54 -4.22 8.86
C ASP A 125 -12.62 -2.98 8.78
N ASN A 126 -11.78 -2.90 7.75
CA ASN A 126 -10.91 -1.73 7.53
C ASN A 126 -11.67 -0.62 6.80
N LYS A 127 -12.60 0.02 7.50
CA LYS A 127 -13.52 1.02 6.93
C LYS A 127 -12.79 2.24 6.39
N ASN A 128 -11.73 2.69 7.05
CA ASN A 128 -10.95 3.85 6.61
C ASN A 128 -10.28 3.59 5.26
N ALA A 129 -9.69 2.41 5.09
CA ALA A 129 -9.05 2.04 3.83
C ALA A 129 -10.08 1.86 2.71
N ILE A 130 -11.20 1.19 2.98
CA ILE A 130 -12.29 1.01 2.01
C ILE A 130 -12.79 2.38 1.53
N HIS A 131 -13.03 3.31 2.45
CA HIS A 131 -13.46 4.66 2.13
C HIS A 131 -12.44 5.40 1.25
N LEU A 132 -11.15 5.28 1.56
CA LEU A 132 -10.08 5.85 0.76
C LEU A 132 -10.11 5.30 -0.68
N TYR A 133 -10.23 3.98 -0.83
CA TYR A 133 -10.26 3.35 -2.15
C TYR A 133 -11.50 3.74 -2.95
N GLU A 134 -12.67 3.76 -2.32
CA GLU A 134 -13.91 4.22 -2.98
C GLU A 134 -13.80 5.66 -3.46
N LYS A 135 -13.19 6.54 -2.67
CA LYS A 135 -12.91 7.93 -3.05
C LYS A 135 -12.10 8.03 -4.34
N TYR A 136 -11.20 7.08 -4.59
CA TYR A 136 -10.39 7.03 -5.81
C TYR A 136 -10.97 6.12 -6.90
N GLY A 137 -12.25 5.79 -6.82
CA GLY A 137 -12.97 5.09 -7.89
C GLY A 137 -12.82 3.58 -7.88
N PHE A 138 -12.31 2.99 -6.80
CA PHE A 138 -12.31 1.53 -6.65
C PHE A 138 -13.69 1.03 -6.24
N GLU A 139 -14.10 -0.09 -6.83
CA GLU A 139 -15.37 -0.75 -6.56
C GLU A 139 -15.12 -2.16 -6.02
N ILE A 140 -16.00 -2.62 -5.12
CA ILE A 140 -15.93 -3.97 -4.58
C ILE A 140 -16.41 -4.95 -5.68
N GLU A 141 -15.55 -5.92 -6.01
CA GLU A 141 -15.86 -6.96 -6.99
C GLU A 141 -16.26 -8.29 -6.34
N GLY A 142 -15.94 -8.47 -5.08
CA GLY A 142 -16.30 -9.67 -4.35
C GLY A 142 -15.78 -9.64 -2.93
N THR A 143 -16.20 -10.65 -2.14
CA THR A 143 -15.80 -10.82 -0.76
C THR A 143 -15.33 -12.26 -0.53
N MET A 144 -14.11 -12.40 -0.01
CA MET A 144 -13.52 -13.69 0.30
C MET A 144 -13.72 -14.00 1.77
N GLN A 145 -14.45 -15.06 2.08
CA GLN A 145 -14.71 -15.49 3.46
C GLN A 145 -13.48 -16.15 4.05
N LYS A 146 -13.20 -15.88 5.35
CA LYS A 146 -12.05 -16.43 6.06
C LYS A 146 -10.73 -16.25 5.29
N TYR A 147 -10.54 -15.07 4.77
CA TYR A 147 -9.38 -14.75 3.93
C TYR A 147 -8.06 -14.84 4.68
N ALA A 148 -8.03 -14.39 5.92
CA ALA A 148 -6.83 -14.39 6.75
C ALA A 148 -7.18 -14.66 8.21
N PHE A 149 -6.16 -15.08 8.98
CA PHE A 149 -6.24 -15.24 10.43
C PHE A 149 -5.49 -14.11 11.09
N ARG A 150 -6.19 -13.38 11.97
CA ARG A 150 -5.64 -12.18 12.61
C ARG A 150 -6.12 -12.12 14.06
N ASP A 151 -5.18 -12.00 14.98
CA ASP A 151 -5.47 -11.83 16.43
C ASP A 151 -6.52 -12.82 16.95
N GLY A 152 -6.31 -14.10 16.64
CA GLY A 152 -7.14 -15.20 17.15
C GLY A 152 -8.46 -15.44 16.40
N ALA A 153 -8.72 -14.70 15.30
CA ALA A 153 -9.97 -14.83 14.55
C ALA A 153 -9.73 -14.78 13.03
N TYR A 154 -10.61 -15.44 12.28
CA TYR A 154 -10.62 -15.30 10.83
C TYR A 154 -11.28 -13.98 10.44
N ILE A 155 -10.73 -13.34 9.43
CA ILE A 155 -11.24 -12.11 8.85
C ILE A 155 -11.48 -12.29 7.36
N SER A 156 -12.61 -11.79 6.87
CA SER A 156 -12.92 -11.75 5.44
C SER A 156 -12.31 -10.51 4.78
N ALA A 157 -12.15 -10.56 3.48
CA ALA A 157 -11.59 -9.45 2.71
C ALA A 157 -12.40 -9.19 1.45
N HIS A 158 -12.50 -7.93 1.08
CA HIS A 158 -13.01 -7.53 -0.23
C HIS A 158 -11.89 -7.51 -1.25
N THR A 159 -12.19 -7.93 -2.47
CA THR A 159 -11.42 -7.57 -3.65
C THR A 159 -12.02 -6.30 -4.24
N MET A 160 -11.17 -5.32 -4.51
CA MET A 160 -11.60 -4.06 -5.11
C MET A 160 -10.74 -3.77 -6.33
N ALA A 161 -11.32 -3.07 -7.31
CA ALA A 161 -10.61 -2.72 -8.53
C ALA A 161 -11.08 -1.38 -9.09
N ARG A 162 -10.17 -0.73 -9.80
CA ARG A 162 -10.44 0.44 -10.62
C ARG A 162 -9.95 0.18 -12.03
N LEU A 163 -10.81 0.42 -13.02
CA LEU A 163 -10.46 0.38 -14.43
C LEU A 163 -10.12 1.78 -14.93
N LYS A 164 -9.11 1.88 -15.80
CA LYS A 164 -8.84 3.13 -16.50
C LYS A 164 -9.95 3.37 -17.51
N ILE A 165 -10.55 4.55 -17.46
CA ILE A 165 -11.52 4.99 -18.44
C ILE A 165 -10.75 5.62 -19.61
N ASP A 166 -10.98 5.13 -20.83
CA ASP A 166 -10.38 5.66 -22.05
C ASP A 166 -11.11 6.90 -22.54
#